data_b7385415e1d59d4dc046cceeee2ed2b0
#
_entry.id   b7385415e1d59d4dc046cceeee2ed2b0
#
_cell.length_a   1.000
_cell.length_b   1.000
_cell.length_c   1.000
_cell.angle_alpha   90.00
_cell.angle_beta   90.00
_cell.angle_gamma   90.00
#
_symmetry.space_group_name_H-M   'P 1'
#
loop_
_entity.id
_entity.type
_entity.pdbx_description
1 polymer ?
#
loop_
_entity_poly.entity_id
_entity_poly.type
_entity_poly.pdbx_seq_one_letter_code
_entity_poly.pdbx_strand_id
1 'polypeptide(L)'
;MTRQFLIIIFLLLMFLSAQAQVGLFDKPEAIQKKTKTEQEYENRRDEKGRRQGDWMRYHPNGNPAYKARFKDDQPIDTLTRYYKNGKKYVEIVFDDDTNRGKGKFYSEGGNLLGEGFFLNMQKDSIWHFFDMEGNLKAKEEFQFDEREGKSEIYFDSGKLAAEVSYFKGEKEGEERRYYPDGSLRVVINYENGNLNGPYSVYFENGQKEIDGFYKDNLRDSTWVFYDALGRKNFSLIYENGLLQNEHLMNDKEKKEFRQYEENRNKLKDPENFITNPEEYMR
;
A
#
# COMPACT_ATOMS: atom_id res chain seq x y z
N MET A 1 -12.45 14.32 -11.88
CA MET A 1 -12.43 12.84 -11.85
C MET A 1 -11.53 12.38 -12.98
N THR A 2 -10.36 11.72 -12.78
CA THR A 2 -9.95 10.84 -13.86
C THR A 2 -8.47 10.65 -14.18
N ARG A 3 -7.52 11.37 -13.60
CA ARG A 3 -6.12 11.03 -13.89
C ARG A 3 -5.32 10.45 -12.70
N GLN A 4 -5.70 10.71 -11.49
CA GLN A 4 -4.97 10.24 -10.30
C GLN A 4 -5.36 8.80 -9.90
N PHE A 5 -6.61 8.38 -10.17
CA PHE A 5 -7.06 7.00 -9.94
C PHE A 5 -6.33 5.95 -10.81
N LEU A 6 -5.81 6.37 -11.97
CA LEU A 6 -5.06 5.48 -12.87
C LEU A 6 -3.65 5.13 -12.36
N ILE A 7 -3.04 5.98 -11.53
CA ILE A 7 -1.67 5.76 -11.03
C ILE A 7 -1.66 4.71 -9.91
N ILE A 8 -2.66 4.71 -9.04
CA ILE A 8 -2.77 3.72 -7.94
C ILE A 8 -3.15 2.35 -8.48
N ILE A 9 -4.07 2.27 -9.43
CA ILE A 9 -4.42 1.01 -10.14
C ILE A 9 -3.23 0.50 -10.97
N PHE A 10 -2.40 1.38 -11.53
CA PHE A 10 -1.19 0.98 -12.24
C PHE A 10 -0.10 0.40 -11.33
N LEU A 11 -0.02 0.83 -10.08
CA LEU A 11 0.87 0.24 -9.07
C LEU A 11 0.35 -1.14 -8.61
N LEU A 12 -0.95 -1.34 -8.46
CA LEU A 12 -1.55 -2.62 -8.09
C LEU A 12 -1.55 -3.67 -9.24
N LEU A 13 -1.68 -3.25 -10.51
CA LEU A 13 -1.67 -4.15 -11.68
C LEU A 13 -0.26 -4.59 -12.14
N MET A 14 0.81 -4.06 -11.55
CA MET A 14 2.19 -4.47 -11.85
C MET A 14 2.63 -5.74 -11.08
N PHE A 15 1.80 -6.30 -10.23
CA PHE A 15 2.12 -7.47 -9.42
C PHE A 15 1.38 -8.76 -9.83
N LEU A 16 1.26 -8.99 -11.11
CA LEU A 16 1.06 -10.35 -11.60
C LEU A 16 2.36 -11.13 -11.37
N SER A 17 2.25 -12.26 -10.69
CA SER A 17 3.28 -13.22 -10.27
C SER A 17 4.63 -13.14 -11.01
N ALA A 18 5.72 -13.43 -10.35
CA ALA A 18 7.09 -13.46 -10.92
C ALA A 18 7.21 -14.22 -12.25
N GLN A 19 6.33 -15.18 -12.51
CA GLN A 19 6.25 -15.89 -13.81
C GLN A 19 5.69 -15.00 -14.92
N ALA A 20 4.79 -14.07 -14.66
CA ALA A 20 4.28 -13.12 -15.65
C ALA A 20 5.31 -12.03 -15.99
N GLN A 21 6.21 -11.69 -15.06
CA GLN A 21 7.26 -10.70 -15.31
C GLN A 21 8.38 -11.25 -16.22
N VAL A 22 8.69 -12.54 -16.16
CA VAL A 22 9.65 -13.17 -17.10
C VAL A 22 9.14 -13.10 -18.54
N GLY A 23 7.83 -13.27 -18.76
CA GLY A 23 7.23 -13.21 -20.10
C GLY A 23 7.10 -11.78 -20.67
N LEU A 24 7.13 -10.73 -19.83
CA LEU A 24 7.07 -9.33 -20.32
C LEU A 24 8.39 -8.87 -20.97
N PHE A 25 9.48 -9.58 -20.71
CA PHE A 25 10.79 -9.23 -21.28
C PHE A 25 11.05 -9.80 -22.69
N ASP A 26 10.29 -10.81 -23.13
CA ASP A 26 10.65 -11.61 -24.32
C ASP A 26 9.65 -11.56 -25.50
N LYS A 27 8.68 -10.63 -25.56
CA LYS A 27 7.90 -10.46 -26.78
C LYS A 27 8.81 -9.93 -27.91
N PRO A 28 8.93 -10.64 -29.06
CA PRO A 28 9.74 -10.16 -30.19
C PRO A 28 9.04 -8.93 -30.78
N GLU A 29 9.55 -7.75 -30.50
CA GLU A 29 9.24 -6.55 -31.26
C GLU A 29 10.02 -6.58 -32.58
N ALA A 30 9.39 -6.07 -33.65
CA ALA A 30 9.91 -6.04 -35.00
C ALA A 30 11.35 -5.51 -35.04
N ILE A 31 12.17 -6.15 -35.87
CA ILE A 31 13.58 -5.85 -36.14
C ILE A 31 13.71 -4.37 -36.56
N GLN A 32 14.03 -3.51 -35.61
CA GLN A 32 14.43 -2.13 -35.86
C GLN A 32 15.93 -2.08 -36.21
N LYS A 33 16.32 -1.25 -37.19
CA LYS A 33 17.73 -1.01 -37.53
C LYS A 33 18.50 -0.55 -36.31
N LYS A 34 19.52 -1.30 -35.91
CA LYS A 34 20.42 -0.96 -34.79
C LYS A 34 21.00 0.45 -34.97
N THR A 35 20.83 1.29 -33.99
CA THR A 35 21.52 2.59 -33.90
C THR A 35 22.97 2.38 -33.45
N LYS A 36 23.85 3.37 -33.66
CA LYS A 36 25.28 3.29 -33.27
C LYS A 36 25.46 2.99 -31.76
N THR A 37 24.47 3.36 -30.91
CA THR A 37 24.47 3.15 -29.46
C THR A 37 24.13 1.70 -29.07
N GLU A 38 23.41 0.96 -29.93
CA GLU A 38 23.08 -0.46 -29.71
C GLU A 38 24.28 -1.39 -29.92
N GLN A 39 25.36 -0.92 -30.55
CA GLN A 39 26.58 -1.69 -30.74
C GLN A 39 27.43 -1.82 -29.45
N GLU A 40 27.17 -0.99 -28.45
CA GLU A 40 27.88 -1.01 -27.19
C GLU A 40 27.37 -2.13 -26.24
N TYR A 41 26.15 -2.62 -26.47
CA TYR A 41 25.55 -3.68 -25.67
C TYR A 41 25.35 -4.94 -26.48
N GLU A 42 26.05 -6.01 -26.13
CA GLU A 42 26.05 -7.27 -26.89
C GLU A 42 24.69 -8.01 -26.81
N ASN A 43 23.86 -7.79 -25.73
CA ASN A 43 22.63 -8.54 -25.48
C ASN A 43 22.85 -10.06 -25.65
N ARG A 44 23.97 -10.57 -25.14
CA ARG A 44 24.48 -11.89 -25.41
C ARG A 44 23.72 -12.97 -24.63
N ARG A 45 23.48 -14.10 -25.30
CA ARG A 45 23.01 -15.33 -24.66
C ARG A 45 24.07 -16.41 -24.75
N ASP A 46 24.13 -17.31 -23.75
CA ASP A 46 24.97 -18.50 -23.80
C ASP A 46 24.29 -19.62 -24.60
N GLU A 47 24.96 -20.78 -24.71
CA GLU A 47 24.48 -21.97 -25.44
C GLU A 47 23.14 -22.52 -24.88
N LYS A 48 22.80 -22.22 -23.61
CA LYS A 48 21.51 -22.57 -22.98
C LYS A 48 20.44 -21.51 -23.15
N GLY A 49 20.72 -20.42 -23.91
CA GLY A 49 19.81 -19.31 -24.16
C GLY A 49 19.71 -18.30 -22.99
N ARG A 50 20.52 -18.42 -21.94
CA ARG A 50 20.50 -17.55 -20.76
C ARG A 50 21.22 -16.24 -21.06
N ARG A 51 20.70 -15.13 -20.53
CA ARG A 51 21.31 -13.79 -20.67
C ARG A 51 22.67 -13.73 -19.95
N GLN A 52 23.65 -13.10 -20.61
CA GLN A 52 25.01 -12.91 -20.13
C GLN A 52 25.50 -11.50 -20.46
N GLY A 53 26.27 -10.88 -19.53
CA GLY A 53 26.87 -9.57 -19.75
C GLY A 53 25.89 -8.41 -19.80
N ASP A 54 26.27 -7.36 -20.49
CA ASP A 54 25.51 -6.11 -20.53
C ASP A 54 24.33 -6.18 -21.51
N TRP A 55 23.16 -5.74 -21.03
CA TRP A 55 21.90 -5.73 -21.76
C TRP A 55 21.28 -4.35 -21.78
N MET A 56 20.75 -3.94 -22.95
CA MET A 56 20.03 -2.70 -23.16
C MET A 56 18.84 -2.93 -24.07
N ARG A 57 17.71 -2.31 -23.75
CA ARG A 57 16.53 -2.22 -24.61
C ARG A 57 16.10 -0.79 -24.73
N TYR A 58 15.44 -0.45 -25.84
CA TYR A 58 14.99 0.91 -26.13
C TYR A 58 13.48 0.94 -26.33
N HIS A 59 12.88 2.06 -25.97
CA HIS A 59 11.51 2.39 -26.37
C HIS A 59 11.45 2.70 -27.88
N PRO A 60 10.25 2.67 -28.50
CA PRO A 60 10.10 3.02 -29.92
C PRO A 60 10.57 4.44 -30.29
N ASN A 61 10.61 5.36 -29.31
CA ASN A 61 11.12 6.73 -29.50
C ASN A 61 12.65 6.85 -29.39
N GLY A 62 13.37 5.73 -29.23
CA GLY A 62 14.82 5.69 -29.13
C GLY A 62 15.41 5.91 -27.74
N ASN A 63 14.60 6.28 -26.75
CA ASN A 63 15.07 6.38 -25.38
C ASN A 63 15.26 4.98 -24.75
N PRO A 64 16.21 4.82 -23.80
CA PRO A 64 16.37 3.57 -23.06
C PRO A 64 15.05 3.11 -22.44
N ALA A 65 14.76 1.83 -22.52
CA ALA A 65 13.66 1.18 -21.81
C ALA A 65 14.15 0.45 -20.57
N TYR A 66 15.26 -0.29 -20.70
CA TYR A 66 15.99 -0.81 -19.54
C TYR A 66 17.48 -1.04 -19.86
N LYS A 67 18.28 -1.01 -18.80
CA LYS A 67 19.70 -1.36 -18.77
C LYS A 67 19.95 -2.30 -17.60
N ALA A 68 20.69 -3.40 -17.83
CA ALA A 68 21.05 -4.35 -16.79
C ALA A 68 22.29 -5.15 -17.18
N ARG A 69 22.96 -5.75 -16.20
CA ARG A 69 23.97 -6.77 -16.42
C ARG A 69 23.44 -8.11 -15.91
N PHE A 70 23.68 -9.19 -16.65
CA PHE A 70 23.21 -10.52 -16.32
C PHE A 70 24.35 -11.54 -16.25
N LYS A 71 24.19 -12.49 -15.34
CA LYS A 71 24.96 -13.73 -15.24
C LYS A 71 23.96 -14.87 -15.09
N ASP A 72 23.91 -15.77 -16.07
CA ASP A 72 23.01 -16.94 -16.07
C ASP A 72 21.51 -16.59 -15.88
N ASP A 73 21.03 -15.55 -16.60
CA ASP A 73 19.69 -14.95 -16.47
C ASP A 73 19.43 -14.15 -15.19
N GLN A 74 20.32 -14.23 -14.20
CA GLN A 74 20.19 -13.44 -12.97
C GLN A 74 20.74 -12.03 -13.20
N PRO A 75 20.00 -10.99 -12.85
CA PRO A 75 20.55 -9.64 -12.89
C PRO A 75 21.60 -9.49 -11.78
N ILE A 76 22.72 -8.84 -12.12
CA ILE A 76 23.81 -8.49 -11.20
C ILE A 76 24.12 -7.01 -11.34
N ASP A 77 24.89 -6.44 -10.40
CA ASP A 77 25.24 -5.02 -10.32
C ASP A 77 23.99 -4.14 -10.23
N THR A 78 23.63 -3.44 -11.31
CA THR A 78 22.49 -2.52 -11.34
C THR A 78 21.55 -2.84 -12.50
N LEU A 79 20.25 -2.97 -12.18
CA LEU A 79 19.18 -2.98 -13.14
C LEU A 79 18.44 -1.63 -13.07
N THR A 80 18.34 -0.94 -14.23
CA THR A 80 17.58 0.31 -14.33
C THR A 80 16.52 0.20 -15.43
N ARG A 81 15.29 0.57 -15.11
CA ARG A 81 14.19 0.75 -16.07
C ARG A 81 13.89 2.23 -16.24
N TYR A 82 13.44 2.61 -17.41
CA TYR A 82 13.20 4.01 -17.75
C TYR A 82 11.78 4.22 -18.29
N TYR A 83 11.22 5.38 -18.03
CA TYR A 83 10.05 5.89 -18.69
C TYR A 83 10.36 6.24 -20.17
N LYS A 84 9.32 6.42 -20.98
CA LYS A 84 9.47 6.86 -22.39
C LYS A 84 10.16 8.22 -22.53
N ASN A 85 10.09 9.08 -21.51
CA ASN A 85 10.79 10.37 -21.48
C ASN A 85 12.29 10.25 -21.13
N GLY A 86 12.81 9.03 -20.90
CA GLY A 86 14.21 8.75 -20.58
C GLY A 86 14.58 8.90 -19.09
N LYS A 87 13.65 9.33 -18.21
CA LYS A 87 13.89 9.36 -16.77
C LYS A 87 13.79 7.96 -16.17
N LYS A 88 14.53 7.73 -15.08
CA LYS A 88 14.44 6.47 -14.32
C LYS A 88 13.03 6.22 -13.83
N TYR A 89 12.59 4.97 -13.97
CA TYR A 89 11.35 4.45 -13.39
C TYR A 89 11.65 3.58 -12.18
N VAL A 90 12.57 2.61 -12.35
CA VAL A 90 13.03 1.69 -11.29
C VAL A 90 14.53 1.59 -11.38
N GLU A 91 15.19 1.57 -10.24
CA GLU A 91 16.61 1.24 -10.11
C GLU A 91 16.76 0.20 -8.99
N ILE A 92 17.46 -0.91 -9.29
CA ILE A 92 17.78 -1.94 -8.31
C ILE A 92 19.28 -2.16 -8.36
N VAL A 93 19.93 -1.98 -7.21
CA VAL A 93 21.36 -2.29 -7.04
C VAL A 93 21.46 -3.59 -6.26
N PHE A 94 21.98 -4.63 -6.90
CA PHE A 94 22.10 -5.97 -6.33
C PHE A 94 23.35 -6.07 -5.47
N ASP A 95 23.23 -6.81 -4.37
CA ASP A 95 24.37 -7.23 -3.56
C ASP A 95 25.13 -8.34 -4.32
N ASP A 96 26.46 -8.36 -4.18
CA ASP A 96 27.30 -9.36 -4.82
C ASP A 96 26.88 -10.79 -4.45
N ASP A 97 26.82 -11.66 -5.47
CA ASP A 97 26.50 -13.09 -5.36
C ASP A 97 25.18 -13.44 -4.65
N THR A 98 24.27 -12.46 -4.52
CA THR A 98 22.92 -12.68 -3.96
C THR A 98 21.84 -12.24 -4.93
N ASN A 99 20.62 -12.80 -4.78
CA ASN A 99 19.43 -12.33 -5.50
C ASN A 99 18.74 -11.17 -4.77
N ARG A 100 19.43 -10.55 -3.80
CA ARG A 100 18.95 -9.40 -3.03
C ARG A 100 19.46 -8.11 -3.63
N GLY A 101 18.63 -7.07 -3.64
CA GLY A 101 19.05 -5.76 -4.11
C GLY A 101 18.25 -4.64 -3.47
N LYS A 102 18.88 -3.48 -3.28
CA LYS A 102 18.20 -2.26 -2.86
C LYS A 102 17.53 -1.61 -4.08
N GLY A 103 16.21 -1.43 -4.00
CA GLY A 103 15.40 -0.87 -5.08
C GLY A 103 14.86 0.51 -4.77
N LYS A 104 14.67 1.30 -5.84
CA LYS A 104 14.04 2.62 -5.81
C LYS A 104 13.05 2.76 -6.95
N PHE A 105 11.89 3.36 -6.66
CA PHE A 105 10.88 3.73 -7.65
C PHE A 105 10.79 5.24 -7.79
N TYR A 106 10.61 5.71 -9.02
CA TYR A 106 10.52 7.14 -9.32
C TYR A 106 9.26 7.46 -10.11
N SER A 107 8.75 8.67 -9.97
CA SER A 107 7.72 9.23 -10.84
C SER A 107 8.27 9.57 -12.22
N GLU A 108 7.39 9.83 -13.20
CA GLU A 108 7.80 10.39 -14.52
C GLU A 108 8.48 11.75 -14.39
N GLY A 109 8.23 12.49 -13.31
CA GLY A 109 8.92 13.73 -12.96
C GLY A 109 10.35 13.51 -12.45
N GLY A 110 10.66 12.31 -11.94
CA GLY A 110 11.93 11.92 -11.36
C GLY A 110 11.98 11.99 -9.83
N ASN A 111 10.85 12.24 -9.16
CA ASN A 111 10.75 12.24 -7.71
C ASN A 111 10.77 10.81 -7.20
N LEU A 112 11.48 10.54 -6.10
CA LEU A 112 11.48 9.24 -5.43
C LEU A 112 10.08 8.97 -4.85
N LEU A 113 9.47 7.85 -5.22
CA LEU A 113 8.16 7.43 -4.72
C LEU A 113 8.25 6.27 -3.73
N GLY A 114 9.35 5.50 -3.75
CA GLY A 114 9.53 4.40 -2.82
C GLY A 114 10.92 3.81 -2.90
N GLU A 115 11.38 3.26 -1.76
CA GLU A 115 12.61 2.50 -1.67
C GLU A 115 12.50 1.36 -0.66
N GLY A 116 13.23 0.28 -0.92
CA GLY A 116 13.25 -0.91 -0.08
C GLY A 116 14.16 -1.99 -0.65
N PHE A 117 13.93 -3.22 -0.25
CA PHE A 117 14.71 -4.35 -0.74
C PHE A 117 13.87 -5.26 -1.64
N PHE A 118 14.53 -5.85 -2.60
CA PHE A 118 14.05 -6.98 -3.38
C PHE A 118 14.83 -8.24 -3.01
N LEU A 119 14.15 -9.36 -2.97
CA LEU A 119 14.72 -10.69 -2.94
C LEU A 119 14.11 -11.48 -4.10
N ASN A 120 14.94 -12.03 -5.00
CA ASN A 120 14.47 -12.70 -6.21
C ASN A 120 13.50 -11.85 -7.05
N MET A 121 13.74 -10.54 -7.17
CA MET A 121 12.90 -9.56 -7.86
C MET A 121 11.50 -9.34 -7.25
N GLN A 122 11.24 -9.84 -6.05
CA GLN A 122 10.04 -9.60 -5.25
C GLN A 122 10.37 -8.66 -4.09
N LYS A 123 9.44 -7.78 -3.70
CA LYS A 123 9.61 -6.93 -2.52
C LYS A 123 9.82 -7.79 -1.29
N ASP A 124 10.79 -7.38 -0.47
CA ASP A 124 11.15 -8.05 0.78
C ASP A 124 11.54 -7.00 1.82
N SER A 125 11.36 -7.34 3.11
CA SER A 125 11.70 -6.44 4.22
C SER A 125 10.88 -5.13 4.19
N ILE A 126 11.42 -4.06 4.80
CA ILE A 126 10.74 -2.77 4.95
C ILE A 126 10.86 -1.94 3.68
N TRP A 127 9.73 -1.42 3.22
CA TRP A 127 9.59 -0.44 2.15
C TRP A 127 9.13 0.89 2.69
N HIS A 128 9.74 1.98 2.21
CA HIS A 128 9.34 3.35 2.48
C HIS A 128 8.70 3.93 1.23
N PHE A 129 7.55 4.57 1.39
CA PHE A 129 6.82 5.23 0.30
C PHE A 129 6.72 6.72 0.58
N PHE A 130 6.87 7.53 -0.48
CA PHE A 130 6.94 8.97 -0.40
C PHE A 130 5.92 9.63 -1.35
N ASP A 131 5.49 10.85 -1.01
CA ASP A 131 4.74 11.70 -1.93
C ASP A 131 5.65 12.39 -2.95
N MET A 132 5.04 13.25 -3.77
CA MET A 132 5.77 14.01 -4.82
C MET A 132 6.71 15.07 -4.24
N GLU A 133 6.49 15.49 -3.02
CA GLU A 133 7.28 16.45 -2.26
C GLU A 133 8.43 15.78 -1.50
N GLY A 134 8.44 14.45 -1.40
CA GLY A 134 9.45 13.64 -0.72
C GLY A 134 9.16 13.37 0.76
N ASN A 135 7.94 13.68 1.24
CA ASN A 135 7.54 13.34 2.59
C ASN A 135 7.22 11.85 2.70
N LEU A 136 7.64 11.22 3.80
CA LEU A 136 7.32 9.83 4.07
C LEU A 136 5.80 9.68 4.30
N LYS A 137 5.16 8.79 3.55
CA LYS A 137 3.72 8.51 3.64
C LYS A 137 3.40 7.16 4.22
N ALA A 138 4.26 6.16 3.94
CA ALA A 138 4.07 4.85 4.53
C ALA A 138 5.40 4.12 4.74
N LYS A 139 5.41 3.24 5.74
CA LYS A 139 6.36 2.14 5.89
C LYS A 139 5.56 0.85 5.91
N GLU A 140 5.94 -0.09 5.07
CA GLU A 140 5.26 -1.37 4.96
C GLU A 140 6.28 -2.49 4.93
N GLU A 141 6.01 -3.57 5.64
CA GLU A 141 6.81 -4.79 5.58
C GLU A 141 6.26 -5.73 4.51
N PHE A 142 7.19 -6.32 3.75
CA PHE A 142 6.87 -7.26 2.66
C PHE A 142 7.68 -8.55 2.80
N GLN A 143 7.06 -9.65 2.40
CA GLN A 143 7.71 -10.92 2.13
C GLN A 143 7.16 -11.46 0.81
N PHE A 144 8.03 -11.66 -0.19
CA PHE A 144 7.66 -12.16 -1.54
C PHE A 144 6.52 -11.39 -2.20
N ASP A 145 6.59 -10.03 -2.20
CA ASP A 145 5.59 -9.08 -2.69
C ASP A 145 4.28 -8.99 -1.88
N GLU A 146 4.06 -9.87 -0.91
CA GLU A 146 2.91 -9.81 -0.01
C GLU A 146 3.24 -8.94 1.22
N ARG A 147 2.26 -8.18 1.72
CA ARG A 147 2.40 -7.48 3.00
C ARG A 147 2.51 -8.50 4.12
N GLU A 148 3.57 -8.38 4.92
CA GLU A 148 3.84 -9.27 6.05
C GLU A 148 4.46 -8.46 7.18
N GLY A 149 3.82 -8.44 8.36
CA GLY A 149 4.28 -7.62 9.47
C GLY A 149 3.61 -6.25 9.52
N LYS A 150 4.33 -5.22 9.97
CA LYS A 150 3.76 -3.91 10.30
C LYS A 150 3.63 -3.00 9.06
N SER A 151 2.48 -2.31 8.99
CA SER A 151 2.24 -1.17 8.10
C SER A 151 2.00 0.08 8.93
N GLU A 152 2.66 1.17 8.60
CA GLU A 152 2.53 2.50 9.22
C GLU A 152 2.26 3.54 8.15
N ILE A 153 1.25 4.38 8.38
CA ILE A 153 0.86 5.48 7.49
C ILE A 153 1.04 6.80 8.22
N TYR A 154 1.53 7.82 7.54
CA TYR A 154 1.90 9.09 8.14
C TYR A 154 1.14 10.26 7.53
N PHE A 155 0.75 11.22 8.36
CA PHE A 155 0.29 12.54 7.94
C PHE A 155 1.43 13.34 7.28
N ASP A 156 1.09 14.42 6.57
CA ASP A 156 2.08 15.36 5.99
C ASP A 156 2.99 15.97 7.05
N SER A 157 2.49 16.10 8.27
CA SER A 157 3.28 16.53 9.43
C SER A 157 4.37 15.54 9.88
N GLY A 158 4.40 14.31 9.29
CA GLY A 158 5.28 13.22 9.70
C GLY A 158 4.81 12.45 10.93
N LYS A 159 3.67 12.83 11.54
CA LYS A 159 3.06 12.06 12.63
C LYS A 159 2.34 10.82 12.10
N LEU A 160 2.28 9.79 12.94
CA LEU A 160 1.58 8.54 12.62
C LEU A 160 0.07 8.80 12.45
N ALA A 161 -0.50 8.37 11.32
CA ALA A 161 -1.93 8.46 11.01
C ALA A 161 -2.62 7.12 11.27
N ALA A 162 -1.97 6.00 10.93
CA ALA A 162 -2.47 4.66 11.20
C ALA A 162 -1.33 3.65 11.30
N GLU A 163 -1.59 2.56 12.02
CA GLU A 163 -0.74 1.38 12.06
C GLU A 163 -1.60 0.13 12.11
N VAL A 164 -1.17 -0.93 11.41
CA VAL A 164 -1.85 -2.22 11.36
C VAL A 164 -0.83 -3.31 11.03
N SER A 165 -1.09 -4.55 11.45
CA SER A 165 -0.27 -5.70 11.06
C SER A 165 -0.94 -6.48 9.94
N TYR A 166 -0.11 -7.12 9.11
CA TYR A 166 -0.51 -8.00 8.04
C TYR A 166 0.10 -9.38 8.23
N PHE A 167 -0.66 -10.40 7.86
CA PHE A 167 -0.20 -11.77 7.74
C PHE A 167 -0.69 -12.33 6.41
N LYS A 168 0.25 -12.74 5.54
CA LYS A 168 -0.04 -13.23 4.17
C LYS A 168 -0.93 -12.29 3.36
N GLY A 169 -0.66 -10.99 3.44
CA GLY A 169 -1.39 -9.96 2.70
C GLY A 169 -2.72 -9.53 3.31
N GLU A 170 -3.21 -10.18 4.36
CA GLU A 170 -4.46 -9.87 5.05
C GLU A 170 -4.20 -9.14 6.37
N LYS A 171 -5.10 -8.21 6.75
CA LYS A 171 -5.00 -7.53 8.05
C LYS A 171 -5.18 -8.52 9.18
N GLU A 172 -4.32 -8.41 10.21
CA GLU A 172 -4.31 -9.30 11.37
C GLU A 172 -4.04 -8.50 12.64
N GLY A 173 -4.84 -8.76 13.69
CA GLY A 173 -4.70 -8.10 14.98
C GLY A 173 -5.25 -6.68 15.00
N GLU A 174 -4.67 -5.84 15.83
CA GLU A 174 -5.18 -4.50 16.12
C GLU A 174 -4.68 -3.46 15.11
N GLU A 175 -5.61 -2.71 14.49
CA GLU A 175 -5.36 -1.48 13.74
C GLU A 175 -5.65 -0.30 14.66
N ARG A 176 -4.73 0.67 14.71
CA ARG A 176 -4.89 1.95 15.38
C ARG A 176 -4.87 3.08 14.39
N ARG A 177 -5.78 4.03 14.52
CA ARG A 177 -5.83 5.27 13.75
C ARG A 177 -5.75 6.46 14.70
N TYR A 178 -5.11 7.51 14.25
CA TYR A 178 -4.79 8.67 15.09
C TYR A 178 -5.38 9.95 14.50
N TYR A 179 -5.58 10.93 15.35
CA TYR A 179 -5.81 12.31 14.95
C TYR A 179 -4.49 12.99 14.54
N PRO A 180 -4.53 14.14 13.83
CA PRO A 180 -3.31 14.87 13.43
C PRO A 180 -2.45 15.37 14.59
N ASP A 181 -3.03 15.54 15.78
CA ASP A 181 -2.27 15.87 16.99
C ASP A 181 -1.51 14.67 17.56
N GLY A 182 -1.85 13.44 17.15
CA GLY A 182 -1.28 12.17 17.56
C GLY A 182 -2.10 11.44 18.63
N SER A 183 -3.25 11.99 19.06
CA SER A 183 -4.16 11.29 19.96
C SER A 183 -4.86 10.13 19.25
N LEU A 184 -5.18 9.06 19.99
CA LEU A 184 -5.84 7.87 19.45
C LEU A 184 -7.27 8.20 19.02
N ARG A 185 -7.64 7.80 17.81
CA ARG A 185 -8.98 8.02 17.24
C ARG A 185 -9.81 6.75 17.14
N VAL A 186 -9.22 5.66 16.62
CA VAL A 186 -9.95 4.40 16.39
C VAL A 186 -9.05 3.23 16.72
N VAL A 187 -9.64 2.21 17.34
CA VAL A 187 -9.05 0.87 17.48
C VAL A 187 -10.00 -0.12 16.83
N ILE A 188 -9.47 -0.94 15.94
CA ILE A 188 -10.20 -1.96 15.19
C ILE A 188 -9.44 -3.27 15.33
N ASN A 189 -10.13 -4.39 15.45
CA ASN A 189 -9.49 -5.70 15.46
C ASN A 189 -9.86 -6.51 14.23
N TYR A 190 -8.86 -7.18 13.67
CA TYR A 190 -8.97 -8.04 12.49
C TYR A 190 -8.49 -9.45 12.80
N GLU A 191 -9.12 -10.40 12.16
CA GLU A 191 -8.71 -11.80 12.11
C GLU A 191 -8.92 -12.30 10.68
N ASN A 192 -7.83 -12.75 10.01
CA ASN A 192 -7.85 -13.18 8.60
C ASN A 192 -8.54 -12.15 7.66
N GLY A 193 -8.20 -10.88 7.79
CA GLY A 193 -8.74 -9.77 7.00
C GLY A 193 -10.16 -9.31 7.36
N ASN A 194 -10.85 -10.01 8.25
CA ASN A 194 -12.22 -9.68 8.67
C ASN A 194 -12.21 -8.89 9.97
N LEU A 195 -13.16 -7.95 10.11
CA LEU A 195 -13.41 -7.28 11.39
C LEU A 195 -13.87 -8.33 12.39
N ASN A 196 -13.06 -8.56 13.43
CA ASN A 196 -13.34 -9.53 14.47
C ASN A 196 -12.72 -9.08 15.80
N GLY A 197 -13.54 -8.82 16.82
CA GLY A 197 -13.08 -8.36 18.13
C GLY A 197 -13.56 -6.96 18.51
N PRO A 198 -12.95 -6.36 19.56
CA PRO A 198 -13.29 -5.05 20.04
C PRO A 198 -13.13 -3.94 18.99
N TYR A 199 -14.04 -2.98 19.02
CA TYR A 199 -14.02 -1.76 18.23
C TYR A 199 -14.23 -0.56 19.14
N SER A 200 -13.33 0.43 19.09
CA SER A 200 -13.46 1.64 19.90
C SER A 200 -13.16 2.88 19.06
N VAL A 201 -13.96 3.93 19.22
CA VAL A 201 -13.72 5.27 18.69
C VAL A 201 -13.54 6.23 19.86
N TYR A 202 -12.67 7.21 19.70
CA TYR A 202 -12.33 8.18 20.72
C TYR A 202 -12.50 9.60 20.16
N PHE A 203 -12.96 10.52 21.01
CA PHE A 203 -12.86 11.95 20.76
C PHE A 203 -11.41 12.44 20.87
N GLU A 204 -11.11 13.62 20.33
CA GLU A 204 -9.78 14.25 20.44
C GLU A 204 -9.32 14.47 21.90
N ASN A 205 -10.25 14.61 22.83
CA ASN A 205 -9.94 14.72 24.25
C ASN A 205 -9.61 13.38 24.93
N GLY A 206 -9.57 12.28 24.17
CA GLY A 206 -9.23 10.92 24.62
C GLY A 206 -10.39 10.16 25.30
N GLN A 207 -11.58 10.76 25.45
CA GLN A 207 -12.76 10.05 25.94
C GLN A 207 -13.29 9.11 24.85
N LYS A 208 -13.81 7.94 25.27
CA LYS A 208 -14.49 7.05 24.31
C LYS A 208 -15.73 7.74 23.75
N GLU A 209 -15.93 7.61 22.44
CA GLU A 209 -17.14 8.00 21.71
C GLU A 209 -18.00 6.77 21.44
N ILE A 210 -17.38 5.67 21.02
CA ILE A 210 -18.05 4.41 20.70
C ILE A 210 -17.24 3.26 21.28
N ASP A 211 -17.94 2.27 21.82
CA ASP A 211 -17.38 1.00 22.27
C ASP A 211 -18.29 -0.13 21.79
N GLY A 212 -17.76 -1.08 21.02
CA GLY A 212 -18.53 -2.14 20.39
C GLY A 212 -17.70 -3.36 20.08
N PHE A 213 -18.31 -4.30 19.39
CA PHE A 213 -17.68 -5.55 19.00
C PHE A 213 -18.11 -5.95 17.59
N TYR A 214 -17.17 -6.42 16.79
CA TYR A 214 -17.42 -7.07 15.51
C TYR A 214 -17.17 -8.58 15.61
N LYS A 215 -18.00 -9.34 14.91
CA LYS A 215 -17.81 -10.75 14.66
C LYS A 215 -18.02 -11.02 13.18
N ASP A 216 -17.00 -11.53 12.48
CA ASP A 216 -17.06 -11.85 11.05
C ASP A 216 -17.63 -10.70 10.20
N ASN A 217 -17.10 -9.49 10.35
CA ASN A 217 -17.52 -8.23 9.70
C ASN A 217 -18.92 -7.72 10.10
N LEU A 218 -19.63 -8.42 10.99
CA LEU A 218 -20.95 -8.02 11.46
C LEU A 218 -20.86 -7.39 12.85
N ARG A 219 -21.66 -6.37 13.11
CA ARG A 219 -21.81 -5.88 14.49
C ARG A 219 -22.43 -6.96 15.33
N ASP A 220 -21.88 -7.15 16.52
CA ASP A 220 -22.35 -8.12 17.51
C ASP A 220 -22.29 -7.53 18.91
N SER A 221 -23.03 -8.13 19.86
CA SER A 221 -23.06 -7.73 21.26
C SER A 221 -23.59 -6.29 21.46
N THR A 222 -23.17 -5.63 22.56
CA THR A 222 -23.61 -4.29 22.93
C THR A 222 -22.66 -3.23 22.40
N TRP A 223 -23.20 -2.26 21.67
CA TRP A 223 -22.52 -1.06 21.25
C TRP A 223 -22.95 0.11 22.13
N VAL A 224 -22.00 0.77 22.77
CA VAL A 224 -22.25 1.90 23.68
C VAL A 224 -21.75 3.18 23.07
N PHE A 225 -22.56 4.22 23.10
CA PHE A 225 -22.25 5.55 22.59
C PHE A 225 -22.17 6.54 23.74
N TYR A 226 -21.13 7.37 23.73
CA TYR A 226 -20.83 8.34 24.79
C TYR A 226 -20.80 9.76 24.24
N ASP A 227 -21.01 10.74 25.09
CA ASP A 227 -20.74 12.14 24.79
C ASP A 227 -19.26 12.50 25.08
N ALA A 228 -18.84 13.70 24.68
CA ALA A 228 -17.46 14.17 24.87
C ALA A 228 -17.07 14.36 26.37
N LEU A 229 -17.98 14.24 27.28
CA LEU A 229 -17.75 14.23 28.75
C LEU A 229 -17.63 12.79 29.31
N GLY A 230 -17.69 11.78 28.44
CA GLY A 230 -17.62 10.36 28.78
C GLY A 230 -18.91 9.81 29.37
N ARG A 231 -20.03 10.53 29.26
CA ARG A 231 -21.34 10.07 29.77
C ARG A 231 -22.02 9.24 28.68
N LYS A 232 -22.59 8.12 29.09
CA LYS A 232 -23.34 7.26 28.16
C LYS A 232 -24.56 8.00 27.63
N ASN A 233 -24.69 8.07 26.29
CA ASN A 233 -25.86 8.59 25.59
C ASN A 233 -26.90 7.49 25.39
N PHE A 234 -26.54 6.41 24.67
CA PHE A 234 -27.42 5.29 24.42
C PHE A 234 -26.62 4.01 24.15
N SER A 235 -27.30 2.89 23.97
CA SER A 235 -26.67 1.64 23.57
C SER A 235 -27.56 0.88 22.59
N LEU A 236 -26.89 0.18 21.68
CA LEU A 236 -27.48 -0.68 20.68
C LEU A 236 -27.08 -2.12 20.96
N ILE A 237 -27.99 -3.04 20.79
CA ILE A 237 -27.72 -4.48 20.95
C ILE A 237 -27.82 -5.12 19.56
N TYR A 238 -26.73 -5.73 19.12
CA TYR A 238 -26.68 -6.44 17.84
C TYR A 238 -26.50 -7.93 18.05
N GLU A 239 -27.13 -8.70 17.20
CA GLU A 239 -26.92 -10.13 17.05
C GLU A 239 -26.77 -10.45 15.58
N ASN A 240 -25.61 -10.95 15.16
CA ASN A 240 -25.29 -11.24 13.76
C ASN A 240 -25.60 -10.06 12.81
N GLY A 241 -25.26 -8.84 13.19
CA GLY A 241 -25.47 -7.63 12.41
C GLY A 241 -26.88 -7.03 12.49
N LEU A 242 -27.83 -7.70 13.13
CA LEU A 242 -29.21 -7.24 13.25
C LEU A 242 -29.42 -6.49 14.57
N LEU A 243 -29.96 -5.27 14.48
CA LEU A 243 -30.29 -4.45 15.62
C LEU A 243 -31.52 -5.01 16.36
N GLN A 244 -31.36 -5.34 17.65
CA GLN A 244 -32.38 -6.00 18.48
C GLN A 244 -33.25 -5.02 19.27
N ASN A 245 -32.73 -3.87 19.68
CA ASN A 245 -33.37 -2.99 20.65
C ASN A 245 -33.84 -1.64 20.11
N GLU A 246 -34.02 -1.48 18.79
CA GLU A 246 -34.48 -0.21 18.19
C GLU A 246 -35.83 0.26 18.79
N HIS A 247 -36.71 -0.67 19.11
CA HIS A 247 -38.03 -0.40 19.68
C HIS A 247 -37.98 0.19 21.11
N LEU A 248 -36.85 0.06 21.82
CA LEU A 248 -36.64 0.61 23.16
C LEU A 248 -36.05 2.03 23.12
N MET A 249 -35.62 2.52 21.96
CA MET A 249 -35.00 3.83 21.80
C MET A 249 -36.06 4.94 21.84
N ASN A 250 -35.76 6.00 22.60
CA ASN A 250 -36.53 7.23 22.55
C ASN A 250 -36.24 8.07 21.31
N ASP A 251 -37.02 9.12 21.04
CA ASP A 251 -36.88 9.93 19.80
C ASP A 251 -35.55 10.63 19.69
N LYS A 252 -34.91 11.04 20.80
CA LYS A 252 -33.56 11.63 20.81
C LYS A 252 -32.52 10.59 20.37
N GLU A 253 -32.54 9.42 20.99
CA GLU A 253 -31.65 8.30 20.67
C GLU A 253 -31.78 7.85 19.22
N LYS A 254 -33.02 7.76 18.69
CA LYS A 254 -33.28 7.46 17.28
C LYS A 254 -32.69 8.52 16.34
N LYS A 255 -32.74 9.80 16.72
CA LYS A 255 -32.14 10.89 15.94
C LYS A 255 -30.63 10.78 15.93
N GLU A 256 -29.99 10.57 17.07
CA GLU A 256 -28.54 10.42 17.23
C GLU A 256 -28.04 9.17 16.49
N PHE A 257 -28.76 8.05 16.58
CA PHE A 257 -28.47 6.83 15.85
C PHE A 257 -28.50 7.05 14.33
N ARG A 258 -29.55 7.70 13.79
CA ARG A 258 -29.62 8.02 12.35
C ARG A 258 -28.46 8.87 11.91
N GLN A 259 -28.11 9.91 12.67
CA GLN A 259 -26.96 10.77 12.37
C GLN A 259 -25.64 9.97 12.36
N TYR A 260 -25.48 9.04 13.29
CA TYR A 260 -24.32 8.15 13.32
C TYR A 260 -24.27 7.24 12.07
N GLU A 261 -25.38 6.59 11.71
CA GLU A 261 -25.44 5.73 10.51
C GLU A 261 -25.15 6.50 9.21
N GLU A 262 -25.64 7.72 9.07
CA GLU A 262 -25.35 8.61 7.94
C GLU A 262 -23.86 8.97 7.84
N ASN A 263 -23.20 9.09 8.97
CA ASN A 263 -21.79 9.47 9.06
C ASN A 263 -20.83 8.27 9.07
N ARG A 264 -21.29 7.07 9.36
CA ARG A 264 -20.48 5.86 9.48
C ARG A 264 -19.58 5.61 8.27
N ASN A 265 -20.13 5.76 7.06
CA ASN A 265 -19.42 5.52 5.81
C ASN A 265 -18.46 6.67 5.43
N LYS A 266 -18.41 7.74 6.23
CA LYS A 266 -17.46 8.85 6.06
C LYS A 266 -16.13 8.58 6.79
N LEU A 267 -16.07 7.57 7.65
CA LEU A 267 -14.81 7.07 8.23
C LEU A 267 -14.05 6.30 7.14
N LYS A 268 -13.17 6.99 6.47
CA LYS A 268 -12.37 6.46 5.37
C LYS A 268 -11.15 5.71 5.92
N ASP A 269 -10.70 4.68 5.21
CA ASP A 269 -9.48 3.99 5.55
C ASP A 269 -8.26 4.84 5.16
N PRO A 270 -7.34 5.17 6.08
CA PRO A 270 -6.14 5.94 5.78
C PRO A 270 -5.28 5.34 4.67
N GLU A 271 -5.27 4.01 4.52
CA GLU A 271 -4.52 3.33 3.45
C GLU A 271 -4.97 3.76 2.04
N ASN A 272 -6.23 4.15 1.88
CA ASN A 272 -6.74 4.69 0.62
C ASN A 272 -6.21 6.10 0.32
N PHE A 273 -5.54 6.73 1.27
CA PHE A 273 -5.06 8.12 1.24
C PHE A 273 -3.55 8.23 1.49
N ILE A 274 -2.78 7.20 1.15
CA ILE A 274 -1.30 7.20 1.29
C ILE A 274 -0.68 8.42 0.60
N THR A 275 -1.28 8.91 -0.50
CA THR A 275 -0.83 10.11 -1.22
C THR A 275 -1.31 11.42 -0.61
N ASN A 276 -2.36 11.39 0.19
CA ASN A 276 -2.91 12.57 0.88
C ASN A 276 -3.68 12.14 2.15
N PRO A 277 -2.97 11.80 3.25
CA PRO A 277 -3.60 11.36 4.51
C PRO A 277 -4.54 12.39 5.14
N GLU A 278 -4.38 13.68 4.84
CA GLU A 278 -5.25 14.73 5.39
C GLU A 278 -6.67 14.70 4.81
N GLU A 279 -6.87 14.13 3.62
CA GLU A 279 -8.21 13.89 3.07
C GLU A 279 -9.01 12.87 3.89
N TYR A 280 -8.34 12.06 4.70
CA TYR A 280 -8.98 11.13 5.62
C TYR A 280 -9.81 11.84 6.71
N MET A 281 -9.40 13.07 7.08
CA MET A 281 -10.03 13.84 8.16
C MET A 281 -11.20 14.72 7.69
N ARG A 282 -11.41 14.87 6.37
CA ARG A 282 -12.52 15.61 5.77
C ARG A 282 -13.70 14.69 5.49
#